data_a8a94535425429399363198e2af2a62a
#
_entry.id   a8a94535425429399363198e2af2a62a
#
_cell.length_a   1.000
_cell.length_b   1.000
_cell.length_c   1.000
_cell.angle_alpha   90.00
_cell.angle_beta   90.00
_cell.angle_gamma   90.00
#
_symmetry.space_group_name_H-M   'P 1'
#
loop_
_entity.id
_entity.type
_entity.pdbx_description
1 polymer ?
#
loop_
_entity_poly.entity_id
_entity_poly.type
_entity_poly.pdbx_seq_one_letter_code
_entity_poly.pdbx_strand_id
1 'polypeptide(L)'
;HCKFEVMVDGRVSETKDVSFGIKKYSYDKEGNTFHIYINDIPVFVKGANWGMSEYMLRCRGEEYDTKVRLHKEMNFNMIRNWLGSVTDDEFYEACDKYGIMVWDDFWINSNPNLPYDLNVFNNNMMEKIKRVRNHPSIAVWCGDNESNPQPPLEGWMAENIRTFDGGDRYFQANSHAQGLTGSGPWGAFEPRFYFTKYPDGLEGDPARGWGFCTEIGTAVVPTFESFKKFMPKENWWPRDEM
;
A
#
# COMPACT_ATOMS: atom_id res chain seq x y z
N HIS A 1 16.48 -6.99 17.47
CA HIS A 1 17.70 -7.00 16.67
C HIS A 1 18.38 -8.35 16.80
N CYS A 2 18.92 -8.85 15.70
CA CYS A 2 19.75 -10.06 15.65
C CYS A 2 21.09 -9.68 15.02
N LYS A 3 22.18 -10.01 15.71
CA LYS A 3 23.53 -9.77 15.22
C LYS A 3 24.11 -11.07 14.67
N PHE A 4 24.54 -11.07 13.45
CA PHE A 4 25.23 -12.18 12.81
C PHE A 4 26.72 -11.85 12.71
N GLU A 5 27.57 -12.79 13.06
CA GLU A 5 29.01 -12.67 12.93
C GLU A 5 29.56 -13.87 12.12
N VAL A 6 30.27 -13.55 11.06
CA VAL A 6 31.02 -14.56 10.28
C VAL A 6 32.41 -14.67 10.88
N MET A 7 32.77 -15.88 11.30
CA MET A 7 34.06 -16.18 11.90
C MET A 7 34.98 -16.87 10.88
N VAL A 8 36.18 -16.36 10.73
CA VAL A 8 37.23 -16.99 9.95
C VAL A 8 38.49 -17.10 10.83
N ASP A 9 39.01 -18.30 10.99
CA ASP A 9 40.17 -18.60 11.84
C ASP A 9 40.07 -18.02 13.25
N GLY A 10 38.85 -18.09 13.87
CA GLY A 10 38.59 -17.61 15.20
C GLY A 10 38.51 -16.07 15.35
N ARG A 11 38.46 -15.36 14.24
CA ARG A 11 38.27 -13.88 14.21
C ARG A 11 37.01 -13.52 13.48
N VAL A 12 36.32 -12.47 13.95
CA VAL A 12 35.16 -11.91 13.24
C VAL A 12 35.64 -11.28 11.93
N SER A 13 35.17 -11.82 10.82
CA SER A 13 35.45 -11.34 9.46
C SER A 13 34.40 -10.32 9.01
N GLU A 14 33.13 -10.57 9.35
CA GLU A 14 31.99 -9.73 8.96
C GLU A 14 30.95 -9.74 10.05
N THR A 15 30.25 -8.63 10.20
CA THR A 15 29.12 -8.49 11.12
C THR A 15 27.93 -7.91 10.37
N LYS A 16 26.74 -8.49 10.59
CA LYS A 16 25.48 -7.96 10.08
C LYS A 16 24.45 -7.86 11.22
N ASP A 17 23.92 -6.66 11.41
CA ASP A 17 22.78 -6.44 12.30
C ASP A 17 21.48 -6.43 11.50
N VAL A 18 20.47 -7.15 11.98
CA VAL A 18 19.15 -7.24 11.36
C VAL A 18 18.09 -6.88 12.38
N SER A 19 17.27 -5.91 12.05
CA SER A 19 16.05 -5.59 12.80
C SER A 19 14.91 -6.48 12.29
N PHE A 20 14.07 -6.93 13.21
CA PHE A 20 12.87 -7.68 12.89
C PHE A 20 11.77 -7.39 13.91
N GLY A 21 10.51 -7.61 13.52
CA GLY A 21 9.36 -7.52 14.41
C GLY A 21 8.79 -8.90 14.72
N ILE A 22 8.27 -9.07 15.94
CA ILE A 22 7.57 -10.27 16.35
C ILE A 22 6.09 -9.93 16.43
N LYS A 23 5.32 -10.34 15.45
CA LYS A 23 3.87 -10.19 15.41
C LYS A 23 3.24 -11.25 14.52
N LYS A 24 1.96 -11.50 14.75
CA LYS A 24 1.13 -12.38 13.94
C LYS A 24 0.07 -11.53 13.25
N TYR A 25 -0.01 -11.63 11.95
CA TYR A 25 -1.18 -11.21 11.21
C TYR A 25 -2.20 -12.34 11.11
N SER A 26 -3.46 -12.00 11.19
CA SER A 26 -4.55 -12.89 10.79
C SER A 26 -5.66 -12.08 10.10
N TYR A 27 -6.49 -12.75 9.33
CA TYR A 27 -7.46 -12.11 8.46
C TYR A 27 -8.75 -12.92 8.41
N ASP A 28 -9.87 -12.25 8.22
CA ASP A 28 -11.13 -12.86 7.87
C ASP A 28 -11.93 -12.00 6.89
N LYS A 29 -13.08 -12.50 6.47
CA LYS A 29 -14.04 -11.80 5.62
C LYS A 29 -15.45 -11.94 6.18
N GLU A 30 -15.59 -11.77 7.49
CA GLU A 30 -16.88 -11.81 8.15
C GLU A 30 -17.78 -10.71 7.61
N GLY A 31 -19.04 -11.06 7.34
CA GLY A 31 -19.98 -10.11 6.73
C GLY A 31 -19.59 -9.61 5.34
N ASN A 32 -18.78 -10.39 4.60
CA ASN A 32 -18.20 -10.00 3.31
C ASN A 32 -17.32 -8.74 3.38
N THR A 33 -16.77 -8.45 4.55
CA THR A 33 -15.84 -7.33 4.76
C THR A 33 -14.48 -7.87 5.18
N PHE A 34 -13.42 -7.39 4.55
CA PHE A 34 -12.05 -7.79 4.87
C PHE A 34 -11.60 -7.17 6.19
N HIS A 35 -11.16 -8.00 7.11
CA HIS A 35 -10.64 -7.59 8.41
C HIS A 35 -9.18 -8.02 8.58
N ILE A 36 -8.42 -7.19 9.26
CA ILE A 36 -7.03 -7.43 9.62
C ILE A 36 -6.91 -7.47 11.15
N TYR A 37 -6.21 -8.46 11.65
CA TYR A 37 -5.88 -8.59 13.07
C TYR A 37 -4.36 -8.59 13.26
N ILE A 38 -3.90 -7.97 14.31
CA ILE A 38 -2.51 -8.04 14.78
C ILE A 38 -2.51 -8.67 16.18
N ASN A 39 -1.85 -9.81 16.34
CA ASN A 39 -1.83 -10.57 17.60
C ASN A 39 -3.25 -10.83 18.12
N ASP A 40 -4.13 -11.26 17.23
CA ASP A 40 -5.55 -11.55 17.46
C ASP A 40 -6.42 -10.34 17.90
N ILE A 41 -5.88 -9.11 17.78
CA ILE A 41 -6.61 -7.87 18.06
C ILE A 41 -7.06 -7.26 16.73
N PRO A 42 -8.36 -6.98 16.54
CA PRO A 42 -8.86 -6.36 15.31
C PRO A 42 -8.30 -4.95 15.14
N VAL A 43 -7.93 -4.62 13.92
CA VAL A 43 -7.38 -3.31 13.57
C VAL A 43 -8.36 -2.57 12.66
N PHE A 44 -8.85 -1.42 13.10
CA PHE A 44 -9.55 -0.51 12.19
C PHE A 44 -8.53 0.22 11.32
N VAL A 45 -8.53 -0.08 10.02
CA VAL A 45 -7.57 0.48 9.07
C VAL A 45 -7.93 1.93 8.73
N LYS A 46 -6.95 2.80 8.89
CA LYS A 46 -6.97 4.20 8.46
C LYS A 46 -5.73 4.47 7.64
N GLY A 47 -5.90 4.79 6.38
CA GLY A 47 -4.75 4.92 5.51
C GLY A 47 -5.03 5.72 4.25
N ALA A 48 -4.04 5.72 3.40
CA ALA A 48 -4.11 6.33 2.08
C ALA A 48 -3.23 5.57 1.08
N ASN A 49 -3.53 5.77 -0.20
CA ASN A 49 -2.67 5.31 -1.27
C ASN A 49 -1.45 6.23 -1.39
N TRP A 50 -0.31 5.64 -1.64
CA TRP A 50 0.93 6.34 -1.92
C TRP A 50 1.39 6.01 -3.33
N GLY A 51 1.33 7.01 -4.21
CA GLY A 51 1.85 6.95 -5.58
C GLY A 51 3.10 7.81 -5.77
N MET A 52 3.92 7.98 -4.73
CA MET A 52 5.05 8.90 -4.66
C MET A 52 4.64 10.38 -4.51
N SER A 53 5.47 11.14 -3.88
CA SER A 53 5.19 12.53 -3.50
C SER A 53 5.79 13.56 -4.46
N GLU A 54 6.42 13.09 -5.51
CA GLU A 54 7.16 13.93 -6.44
C GLU A 54 7.08 13.37 -7.86
N TYR A 55 6.85 14.26 -8.81
CA TYR A 55 6.62 13.94 -10.22
C TYR A 55 7.70 13.06 -10.87
N MET A 56 8.97 13.26 -10.50
CA MET A 56 10.08 12.48 -11.03
C MET A 56 10.44 11.27 -10.17
N LEU A 57 9.59 10.90 -9.23
CA LEU A 57 9.77 9.78 -8.29
C LEU A 57 11.05 9.89 -7.45
N ARG A 58 11.52 11.10 -7.18
CA ARG A 58 12.73 11.39 -6.43
C ARG A 58 12.45 11.44 -4.92
N CYS A 59 12.16 10.30 -4.33
CA CYS A 59 12.05 10.17 -2.89
C CYS A 59 13.13 9.20 -2.43
N ARG A 60 13.98 9.58 -1.50
CA ARG A 60 15.09 8.75 -1.02
C ARG A 60 15.48 9.08 0.41
N GLY A 61 16.05 8.08 1.09
CA GLY A 61 16.68 8.25 2.39
C GLY A 61 15.74 8.89 3.42
N GLU A 62 16.18 9.97 4.04
CA GLU A 62 15.46 10.68 5.11
C GLU A 62 14.09 11.25 4.68
N GLU A 63 13.83 11.39 3.39
CA GLU A 63 12.52 11.84 2.93
C GLU A 63 11.44 10.80 3.21
N TYR A 64 11.75 9.50 3.12
CA TYR A 64 10.83 8.43 3.51
C TYR A 64 10.51 8.51 4.99
N ASP A 65 11.52 8.68 5.86
CA ASP A 65 11.32 8.83 7.30
C ASP A 65 10.35 9.97 7.61
N THR A 66 10.60 11.15 7.02
CA THR A 66 9.74 12.32 7.22
C THR A 66 8.31 12.07 6.75
N LYS A 67 8.11 11.50 5.56
CA LYS A 67 6.78 11.30 4.98
C LYS A 67 5.98 10.24 5.73
N VAL A 68 6.60 9.12 6.09
CA VAL A 68 5.92 8.07 6.87
C VAL A 68 5.62 8.57 8.29
N ARG A 69 6.51 9.34 8.91
CA ARG A 69 6.26 10.00 10.19
C ARG A 69 5.02 10.90 10.13
N LEU A 70 4.88 11.70 9.07
CA LEU A 70 3.70 12.55 8.90
C LEU A 70 2.40 11.75 8.76
N HIS A 71 2.41 10.59 8.10
CA HIS A 71 1.25 9.68 8.09
C HIS A 71 0.91 9.21 9.50
N LYS A 72 1.93 8.86 10.30
CA LYS A 72 1.73 8.49 11.70
C LYS A 72 1.14 9.63 12.53
N GLU A 73 1.64 10.83 12.36
CA GLU A 73 1.13 12.03 13.06
C GLU A 73 -0.32 12.36 12.67
N MET A 74 -0.75 12.04 11.46
CA MET A 74 -2.15 12.11 11.02
C MET A 74 -3.02 10.94 11.54
N ASN A 75 -2.47 10.08 12.41
CA ASN A 75 -3.13 8.87 12.91
C ASN A 75 -3.48 7.84 11.85
N PHE A 76 -2.76 7.80 10.75
CA PHE A 76 -2.82 6.67 9.83
C PHE A 76 -2.06 5.48 10.41
N ASN A 77 -2.53 4.29 10.06
CA ASN A 77 -1.91 3.03 10.46
C ASN A 77 -1.62 2.11 9.27
N MET A 78 -1.93 2.55 8.06
CA MET A 78 -1.63 1.83 6.82
C MET A 78 -1.29 2.80 5.69
N ILE A 79 -0.36 2.39 4.84
CA ILE A 79 -0.08 2.98 3.54
C ILE A 79 -0.25 1.88 2.50
N ARG A 80 -1.05 2.13 1.47
CA ARG A 80 -1.03 1.30 0.29
C ARG A 80 0.05 1.81 -0.65
N ASN A 81 1.06 0.97 -0.90
CA ASN A 81 2.07 1.19 -1.92
C ASN A 81 1.44 0.91 -3.29
N TRP A 82 0.67 1.90 -3.76
CA TRP A 82 -0.13 1.80 -4.97
C TRP A 82 0.74 1.46 -6.17
N LEU A 83 0.35 0.43 -6.91
CA LEU A 83 1.08 -0.15 -8.03
C LEU A 83 2.50 -0.61 -7.68
N GLY A 84 2.83 -0.81 -6.41
CA GLY A 84 4.19 -1.15 -6.00
C GLY A 84 5.24 -0.12 -6.42
N SER A 85 4.85 1.16 -6.50
CA SER A 85 5.68 2.24 -7.03
C SER A 85 6.94 2.50 -6.20
N VAL A 86 6.91 2.16 -4.93
CA VAL A 86 8.06 2.25 -4.03
C VAL A 86 8.67 0.87 -3.83
N THR A 87 9.98 0.78 -4.01
CA THR A 87 10.76 -0.45 -3.79
C THR A 87 12.01 -0.20 -2.95
N ASP A 88 12.22 1.03 -2.47
CA ASP A 88 13.38 1.41 -1.66
C ASP A 88 13.25 0.88 -0.24
N ASP A 89 14.34 0.32 0.30
CA ASP A 89 14.35 -0.29 1.64
C ASP A 89 13.99 0.72 2.72
N GLU A 90 14.40 1.97 2.58
CA GLU A 90 14.14 3.07 3.52
C GLU A 90 12.65 3.34 3.72
N PHE A 91 11.80 3.06 2.71
CA PHE A 91 10.35 3.15 2.87
C PHE A 91 9.83 2.10 3.86
N TYR A 92 10.24 0.86 3.69
CA TYR A 92 9.80 -0.24 4.58
C TYR A 92 10.39 -0.08 5.97
N GLU A 93 11.66 0.33 6.08
CA GLU A 93 12.30 0.65 7.37
C GLU A 93 11.56 1.77 8.12
N ALA A 94 11.15 2.82 7.42
CA ALA A 94 10.35 3.88 8.01
C ALA A 94 8.97 3.37 8.46
N CYS A 95 8.31 2.52 7.66
CA CYS A 95 7.03 1.90 8.03
C CYS A 95 7.18 1.00 9.27
N ASP A 96 8.26 0.23 9.36
CA ASP A 96 8.59 -0.57 10.55
C ASP A 96 8.79 0.30 11.78
N LYS A 97 9.58 1.37 11.64
CA LYS A 97 9.91 2.31 12.71
C LYS A 97 8.67 3.00 13.30
N TYR A 98 7.75 3.43 12.45
CA TYR A 98 6.56 4.18 12.87
C TYR A 98 5.32 3.30 13.11
N GLY A 99 5.42 2.00 12.86
CA GLY A 99 4.32 1.05 13.02
C GLY A 99 3.19 1.28 12.03
N ILE A 100 3.52 1.63 10.79
CA ILE A 100 2.59 1.76 9.68
C ILE A 100 2.56 0.46 8.90
N MET A 101 1.38 -0.13 8.76
CA MET A 101 1.19 -1.29 7.90
C MET A 101 1.37 -0.92 6.43
N VAL A 102 1.87 -1.85 5.64
CA VAL A 102 1.98 -1.71 4.19
C VAL A 102 1.04 -2.71 3.51
N TRP A 103 0.17 -2.19 2.68
CA TRP A 103 -0.52 -2.92 1.63
C TRP A 103 0.31 -2.77 0.36
N ASP A 104 0.96 -3.83 -0.10
CA ASP A 104 1.97 -3.75 -1.14
C ASP A 104 1.49 -4.37 -2.46
N ASP A 105 1.22 -3.51 -3.45
CA ASP A 105 0.81 -3.94 -4.78
C ASP A 105 2.00 -4.47 -5.59
N PHE A 106 1.71 -5.39 -6.53
CA PHE A 106 2.55 -5.62 -7.67
C PHE A 106 2.24 -4.60 -8.80
N TRP A 107 3.04 -4.61 -9.87
CA TRP A 107 3.10 -3.54 -10.88
C TRP A 107 2.04 -3.64 -11.99
N ILE A 108 0.80 -4.00 -11.64
CA ILE A 108 -0.29 -4.17 -12.62
C ILE A 108 -1.42 -3.18 -12.29
N ASN A 109 -1.92 -2.49 -13.31
CA ASN A 109 -2.96 -1.47 -13.19
C ASN A 109 -4.10 -1.71 -14.18
N SER A 110 -5.13 -2.44 -13.77
CA SER A 110 -6.38 -2.62 -14.52
C SER A 110 -6.17 -3.03 -15.98
N ASN A 111 -5.03 -3.61 -16.27
CA ASN A 111 -4.63 -3.95 -17.63
C ASN A 111 -5.02 -5.40 -17.94
N PRO A 112 -5.89 -5.63 -18.94
CA PRO A 112 -6.24 -6.98 -19.36
C PRO A 112 -5.08 -7.69 -20.07
N ASN A 113 -4.00 -6.99 -20.39
CA ASN A 113 -2.85 -7.57 -21.06
C ASN A 113 -1.81 -8.08 -20.07
N LEU A 114 -1.20 -9.20 -20.40
CA LEU A 114 -0.05 -9.71 -19.68
C LEU A 114 1.18 -8.83 -19.89
N PRO A 115 2.11 -8.79 -18.93
CA PRO A 115 3.43 -8.19 -19.13
C PRO A 115 4.12 -8.79 -20.36
N TYR A 116 4.90 -7.98 -21.06
CA TYR A 116 5.58 -8.39 -22.28
C TYR A 116 6.46 -9.64 -22.09
N ASP A 117 7.18 -9.72 -20.96
CA ASP A 117 7.99 -10.88 -20.59
C ASP A 117 7.55 -11.38 -19.21
N LEU A 118 6.79 -12.48 -19.23
CA LEU A 118 6.28 -13.10 -18.01
C LEU A 118 7.37 -13.65 -17.10
N ASN A 119 8.46 -14.16 -17.66
CA ASN A 119 9.54 -14.72 -16.85
C ASN A 119 10.31 -13.63 -16.12
N VAL A 120 10.60 -12.54 -16.81
CA VAL A 120 11.23 -11.36 -16.19
C VAL A 120 10.31 -10.78 -15.11
N PHE A 121 9.03 -10.65 -15.38
CA PHE A 121 8.06 -10.16 -14.40
C PHE A 121 8.01 -11.07 -13.17
N ASN A 122 7.92 -12.39 -13.37
CA ASN A 122 7.91 -13.37 -12.30
C ASN A 122 9.19 -13.34 -11.46
N ASN A 123 10.34 -13.25 -12.09
CA ASN A 123 11.62 -13.13 -11.38
C ASN A 123 11.67 -11.84 -10.53
N ASN A 124 11.20 -10.73 -11.07
CA ASN A 124 11.13 -9.48 -10.32
C ASN A 124 10.19 -9.58 -9.11
N MET A 125 9.04 -10.27 -9.24
CA MET A 125 8.14 -10.53 -8.11
C MET A 125 8.82 -11.35 -7.02
N MET A 126 9.48 -12.44 -7.40
CA MET A 126 10.22 -13.28 -6.44
C MET A 126 11.29 -12.48 -5.70
N GLU A 127 12.06 -11.68 -6.42
CA GLU A 127 13.12 -10.87 -5.81
C GLU A 127 12.56 -9.77 -4.92
N LYS A 128 11.46 -9.11 -5.30
CA LYS A 128 10.75 -8.17 -4.44
C LYS A 128 10.32 -8.84 -3.13
N ILE A 129 9.63 -9.98 -3.20
CA ILE A 129 9.16 -10.70 -2.02
C ILE A 129 10.34 -11.06 -1.10
N LYS A 130 11.38 -11.69 -1.63
CA LYS A 130 12.59 -12.09 -0.87
C LYS A 130 13.27 -10.91 -0.20
N ARG A 131 13.35 -9.78 -0.89
CA ARG A 131 14.00 -8.57 -0.40
C ARG A 131 13.26 -7.97 0.79
N VAL A 132 11.94 -7.85 0.71
CA VAL A 132 11.17 -7.08 1.69
C VAL A 132 10.40 -7.94 2.72
N ARG A 133 10.33 -9.25 2.55
CA ARG A 133 9.56 -10.16 3.42
C ARG A 133 9.87 -10.07 4.92
N ASN A 134 11.07 -9.63 5.29
CA ASN A 134 11.48 -9.51 6.69
C ASN A 134 10.93 -8.24 7.37
N HIS A 135 10.32 -7.33 6.61
CA HIS A 135 9.69 -6.14 7.17
C HIS A 135 8.36 -6.49 7.85
N PRO A 136 8.26 -6.29 9.16
CA PRO A 136 7.02 -6.59 9.89
C PRO A 136 5.87 -5.66 9.51
N SER A 137 6.14 -4.53 8.85
CA SER A 137 5.12 -3.60 8.38
C SER A 137 4.27 -4.17 7.24
N ILE A 138 4.81 -5.06 6.39
CA ILE A 138 4.02 -5.62 5.29
C ILE A 138 2.87 -6.46 5.86
N ALA A 139 1.65 -6.05 5.53
CA ALA A 139 0.43 -6.71 5.99
C ALA A 139 -0.30 -7.46 4.89
N VAL A 140 -0.33 -6.93 3.68
CA VAL A 140 -1.09 -7.49 2.55
C VAL A 140 -0.27 -7.38 1.28
N TRP A 141 -0.26 -8.44 0.49
CA TRP A 141 0.21 -8.44 -0.89
C TRP A 141 -0.99 -8.29 -1.83
N CYS A 142 -0.90 -7.40 -2.81
CA CYS A 142 -1.97 -7.19 -3.77
C CYS A 142 -1.51 -7.45 -5.21
N GLY A 143 -2.31 -8.22 -5.96
CA GLY A 143 -1.94 -8.67 -7.29
C GLY A 143 -2.08 -7.58 -8.36
N ASP A 144 -3.24 -6.93 -8.40
CA ASP A 144 -3.59 -5.96 -9.45
C ASP A 144 -4.42 -4.82 -8.84
N ASN A 145 -4.23 -3.64 -9.38
CA ASN A 145 -5.11 -2.52 -9.09
C ASN A 145 -6.40 -2.67 -9.88
N GLU A 146 -7.54 -2.77 -9.16
CA GLU A 146 -8.92 -2.78 -9.67
C GLU A 146 -9.33 -3.97 -10.55
N SER A 147 -8.43 -4.86 -10.97
CA SER A 147 -8.77 -6.08 -11.71
C SER A 147 -7.99 -7.30 -11.21
N ASN A 148 -8.32 -8.47 -11.70
CA ASN A 148 -7.56 -9.68 -11.37
C ASN A 148 -6.40 -9.85 -12.35
N PRO A 149 -5.20 -10.21 -11.85
CA PRO A 149 -4.09 -10.58 -12.72
C PRO A 149 -4.52 -11.70 -13.66
N GLN A 150 -4.22 -11.56 -14.92
CA GLN A 150 -4.57 -12.58 -15.90
C GLN A 150 -3.76 -13.87 -15.69
N PRO A 151 -4.33 -15.05 -15.94
CA PRO A 151 -3.57 -16.28 -15.93
C PRO A 151 -2.36 -16.21 -16.88
N PRO A 152 -1.18 -16.73 -16.45
CA PRO A 152 -0.92 -17.50 -15.23
C PRO A 152 -0.50 -16.64 -14.01
N LEU A 153 -0.48 -15.33 -14.11
CA LEU A 153 0.13 -14.43 -13.12
C LEU A 153 -0.49 -14.53 -11.72
N GLU A 154 -1.82 -14.61 -11.61
CA GLU A 154 -2.48 -14.72 -10.31
C GLU A 154 -1.97 -15.95 -9.54
N GLY A 155 -1.91 -17.10 -10.24
CA GLY A 155 -1.38 -18.33 -9.66
C GLY A 155 0.10 -18.23 -9.28
N TRP A 156 0.91 -17.59 -10.10
CA TRP A 156 2.33 -17.38 -9.81
C TRP A 156 2.55 -16.44 -8.63
N MET A 157 1.77 -15.37 -8.51
CA MET A 157 1.80 -14.45 -7.36
C MET A 157 1.48 -15.19 -6.07
N ALA A 158 0.37 -15.91 -6.03
CA ALA A 158 -0.03 -16.67 -4.86
C ALA A 158 1.03 -17.71 -4.46
N GLU A 159 1.60 -18.44 -5.42
CA GLU A 159 2.63 -19.44 -5.17
C GLU A 159 3.95 -18.81 -4.71
N ASN A 160 4.36 -17.69 -5.31
CA ASN A 160 5.58 -16.99 -4.90
C ASN A 160 5.47 -16.46 -3.47
N ILE A 161 4.33 -15.89 -3.10
CA ILE A 161 4.08 -15.41 -1.73
C ILE A 161 4.11 -16.57 -0.76
N ARG A 162 3.38 -17.65 -1.06
CA ARG A 162 3.39 -18.86 -0.23
C ARG A 162 4.79 -19.42 -0.02
N THR A 163 5.60 -19.45 -1.09
CA THR A 163 6.93 -20.06 -1.08
C THR A 163 7.99 -19.18 -0.43
N PHE A 164 7.97 -17.89 -0.71
CA PHE A 164 9.07 -16.98 -0.33
C PHE A 164 8.75 -16.08 0.85
N ASP A 165 7.47 -15.87 1.17
CA ASP A 165 7.02 -15.08 2.34
C ASP A 165 6.54 -15.94 3.51
N GLY A 166 6.57 -17.26 3.38
CA GLY A 166 6.11 -18.20 4.43
C GLY A 166 4.60 -18.40 4.48
N GLY A 167 3.82 -17.68 3.69
CA GLY A 167 2.36 -17.82 3.61
C GLY A 167 1.59 -17.20 4.79
N ASP A 168 2.25 -16.44 5.65
CA ASP A 168 1.61 -15.81 6.82
C ASP A 168 0.83 -14.55 6.45
N ARG A 169 1.19 -13.91 5.33
CA ARG A 169 0.53 -12.70 4.87
C ARG A 169 -0.51 -13.01 3.81
N TYR A 170 -1.58 -12.23 3.86
CA TYR A 170 -2.68 -12.38 2.94
C TYR A 170 -2.30 -11.92 1.53
N PHE A 171 -2.67 -12.72 0.54
CA PHE A 171 -2.65 -12.34 -0.86
C PHE A 171 -4.06 -11.95 -1.31
N GLN A 172 -4.24 -10.72 -1.68
CA GLN A 172 -5.43 -10.17 -2.30
C GLN A 172 -5.22 -10.07 -3.81
N ALA A 173 -5.98 -10.81 -4.60
CA ALA A 173 -5.77 -10.85 -6.05
C ALA A 173 -5.98 -9.47 -6.70
N ASN A 174 -6.96 -8.71 -6.21
CA ASN A 174 -7.24 -7.35 -6.71
C ASN A 174 -7.62 -6.41 -5.57
N SER A 175 -7.53 -5.12 -5.82
CA SER A 175 -7.88 -4.07 -4.84
C SER A 175 -9.37 -3.68 -4.84
N HIS A 176 -10.24 -4.37 -5.58
CA HIS A 176 -11.61 -3.91 -5.84
C HIS A 176 -12.71 -4.83 -5.28
N ALA A 177 -12.45 -6.11 -5.14
CA ALA A 177 -13.44 -7.13 -4.82
C ALA A 177 -12.99 -8.09 -3.72
N GLN A 178 -13.76 -9.15 -3.48
CA GLN A 178 -13.42 -10.23 -2.55
C GLN A 178 -13.28 -9.77 -1.09
N GLY A 179 -14.31 -9.10 -0.57
CA GLY A 179 -14.35 -8.57 0.78
C GLY A 179 -13.93 -7.11 0.88
N LEU A 180 -13.64 -6.50 -0.27
CA LEU A 180 -13.41 -5.07 -0.41
C LEU A 180 -14.62 -4.38 -1.02
N THR A 181 -14.86 -3.13 -0.66
CA THR A 181 -15.98 -2.34 -1.21
C THR A 181 -15.59 -1.54 -2.44
N GLY A 182 -14.46 -1.89 -3.04
CA GLY A 182 -13.98 -1.29 -4.27
C GLY A 182 -13.29 0.03 -4.09
N SER A 183 -13.16 0.76 -5.19
CA SER A 183 -12.56 2.08 -5.28
C SER A 183 -13.62 3.14 -5.57
N GLY A 184 -13.39 4.34 -5.08
CA GLY A 184 -14.31 5.47 -5.17
C GLY A 184 -15.14 5.70 -3.90
N PRO A 185 -16.01 6.70 -3.88
CA PRO A 185 -16.35 7.60 -5.00
C PRO A 185 -15.23 8.55 -5.41
N TRP A 186 -15.21 8.92 -6.68
CA TRP A 186 -14.25 9.85 -7.25
C TRP A 186 -14.93 11.20 -7.50
N GLY A 187 -14.56 12.22 -6.73
CA GLY A 187 -15.11 13.54 -6.87
C GLY A 187 -15.22 14.31 -5.55
N ALA A 188 -15.55 15.59 -5.64
CA ALA A 188 -15.81 16.46 -4.50
C ALA A 188 -17.31 16.46 -4.21
N PHE A 189 -17.77 15.54 -3.39
CA PHE A 189 -19.17 15.46 -2.98
C PHE A 189 -19.41 16.32 -1.75
N GLU A 190 -20.66 16.77 -1.61
CA GLU A 190 -21.11 17.42 -0.39
C GLU A 190 -20.90 16.48 0.82
N PRO A 191 -20.40 16.97 1.97
CA PRO A 191 -20.13 16.13 3.14
C PRO A 191 -21.30 15.27 3.56
N ARG A 192 -22.53 15.77 3.42
CA ARG A 192 -23.76 15.04 3.72
C ARG A 192 -23.89 13.74 2.91
N PHE A 193 -23.35 13.70 1.69
CA PHE A 193 -23.39 12.51 0.83
C PHE A 193 -22.81 11.29 1.53
N TYR A 194 -21.68 11.43 2.20
CA TYR A 194 -20.99 10.33 2.86
C TYR A 194 -21.78 9.73 4.03
N PHE A 195 -22.72 10.46 4.58
CA PHE A 195 -23.55 9.99 5.69
C PHE A 195 -24.97 9.55 5.28
N THR A 196 -25.42 9.93 4.11
CA THR A 196 -26.81 9.68 3.69
C THR A 196 -26.94 8.83 2.43
N LYS A 197 -25.96 8.89 1.55
CA LYS A 197 -25.97 8.18 0.26
C LYS A 197 -24.95 7.05 0.19
N TYR A 198 -23.75 7.30 0.68
CA TYR A 198 -22.66 6.35 0.63
C TYR A 198 -22.93 5.04 1.39
N PRO A 199 -23.65 5.03 2.54
CA PRO A 199 -23.99 3.78 3.22
C PRO A 199 -24.81 2.80 2.39
N ASP A 200 -25.63 3.30 1.46
CA ASP A 200 -26.45 2.48 0.57
C ASP A 200 -25.69 1.98 -0.66
N GLY A 201 -24.42 2.35 -0.76
CA GLY A 201 -23.56 2.01 -1.87
C GLY A 201 -23.57 3.03 -3.00
N LEU A 202 -22.51 3.00 -3.82
CA LEU A 202 -22.46 3.80 -5.04
C LEU A 202 -23.40 3.21 -6.07
N GLU A 203 -24.16 4.06 -6.74
CA GLU A 203 -25.12 3.67 -7.79
C GLU A 203 -26.14 2.62 -7.34
N GLY A 204 -26.42 2.59 -6.01
CA GLY A 204 -27.36 1.62 -5.42
C GLY A 204 -26.79 0.22 -5.22
N ASP A 205 -25.50 0.02 -5.34
CA ASP A 205 -24.84 -1.22 -5.01
C ASP A 205 -24.32 -1.21 -3.56
N PRO A 206 -24.96 -1.94 -2.63
CA PRO A 206 -24.55 -1.98 -1.22
C PRO A 206 -23.11 -2.50 -1.03
N ALA A 207 -22.60 -3.31 -1.94
CA ALA A 207 -21.24 -3.82 -1.88
C ALA A 207 -20.18 -2.73 -2.07
N ARG A 208 -20.58 -1.57 -2.57
CA ARG A 208 -19.74 -0.39 -2.77
C ARG A 208 -19.98 0.71 -1.72
N GLY A 209 -20.59 0.34 -0.62
CA GLY A 209 -20.86 1.23 0.51
C GLY A 209 -19.84 1.09 1.64
N TRP A 210 -20.36 0.87 2.84
CA TRP A 210 -19.52 0.64 4.01
C TRP A 210 -18.76 -0.69 3.93
N GLY A 211 -17.55 -0.70 4.48
CA GLY A 211 -16.68 -1.88 4.52
C GLY A 211 -15.22 -1.47 4.39
N PHE A 212 -14.41 -2.35 3.82
CA PHE A 212 -13.00 -2.04 3.56
C PHE A 212 -12.86 -1.40 2.16
N CYS A 213 -12.87 -0.07 2.12
CA CYS A 213 -12.65 0.69 0.90
C CYS A 213 -11.15 0.93 0.69
N THR A 214 -10.62 0.48 -0.46
CA THR A 214 -9.18 0.59 -0.77
C THR A 214 -8.80 1.94 -1.34
N GLU A 215 -9.76 2.62 -1.94
CA GLU A 215 -9.54 3.92 -2.56
C GLU A 215 -10.79 4.79 -2.44
N ILE A 216 -10.57 6.02 -2.08
CA ILE A 216 -11.54 7.10 -2.15
C ILE A 216 -10.78 8.36 -2.53
N GLY A 217 -11.29 9.12 -3.46
CA GLY A 217 -10.58 10.29 -3.96
C GLY A 217 -11.49 11.46 -4.27
N THR A 218 -10.95 12.63 -4.02
CA THR A 218 -11.57 13.89 -4.40
C THR A 218 -10.48 14.81 -4.95
N ALA A 219 -10.90 15.82 -5.70
CA ALA A 219 -9.99 16.89 -6.05
C ALA A 219 -9.45 17.53 -4.76
N VAL A 220 -8.13 17.48 -4.59
CA VAL A 220 -7.44 18.11 -3.47
C VAL A 220 -6.74 19.36 -3.95
N VAL A 221 -6.88 20.43 -3.18
CA VAL A 221 -6.18 21.68 -3.43
C VAL A 221 -5.09 21.80 -2.37
N PRO A 222 -3.83 22.07 -2.74
CA PRO A 222 -2.78 22.32 -1.76
C PRO A 222 -3.11 23.57 -0.93
N THR A 223 -2.39 23.74 0.18
CA THR A 223 -2.52 24.98 0.96
C THR A 223 -2.25 26.20 0.07
N PHE A 224 -2.90 27.31 0.38
CA PHE A 224 -2.73 28.54 -0.41
C PHE A 224 -1.27 29.00 -0.45
N GLU A 225 -0.51 28.77 0.62
CA GLU A 225 0.93 29.06 0.68
C GLU A 225 1.73 28.22 -0.33
N SER A 226 1.35 26.95 -0.50
CA SER A 226 1.96 26.07 -1.49
C SER A 226 1.52 26.44 -2.89
N PHE A 227 0.22 26.70 -3.08
CA PHE A 227 -0.36 27.10 -4.35
C PHE A 227 0.31 28.35 -4.95
N LYS A 228 0.58 29.35 -4.13
CA LYS A 228 1.26 30.59 -4.54
C LYS A 228 2.67 30.37 -5.08
N LYS A 229 3.32 29.24 -4.77
CA LYS A 229 4.70 28.99 -5.22
C LYS A 229 4.80 28.57 -6.68
N PHE A 230 3.75 28.08 -7.27
CA PHE A 230 3.75 27.59 -8.66
C PHE A 230 2.69 28.24 -9.55
N MET A 231 1.75 28.97 -8.98
CA MET A 231 0.67 29.59 -9.73
C MET A 231 0.92 31.09 -9.89
N PRO A 232 0.77 31.66 -11.11
CA PRO A 232 0.84 33.09 -11.33
C PRO A 232 -0.15 33.87 -10.47
N LYS A 233 0.20 35.06 -10.03
CA LYS A 233 -0.59 35.87 -9.09
C LYS A 233 -1.99 36.21 -9.62
N GLU A 234 -2.11 36.45 -10.89
CA GLU A 234 -3.35 36.73 -11.59
C GLU A 234 -4.35 35.56 -11.54
N ASN A 235 -3.87 34.34 -11.36
CA ASN A 235 -4.69 33.12 -11.28
C ASN A 235 -4.99 32.69 -9.84
N TRP A 236 -4.61 33.46 -8.83
CA TRP A 236 -4.89 33.09 -7.45
C TRP A 236 -6.35 33.21 -7.10
N TRP A 237 -6.99 34.26 -7.59
CA TRP A 237 -8.40 34.56 -7.32
C TRP A 237 -8.95 35.68 -8.26
N PRO A 238 -10.20 35.54 -8.76
CA PRO A 238 -11.06 34.38 -8.68
C PRO A 238 -10.51 33.19 -9.43
N ARG A 239 -10.99 31.98 -9.10
CA ARG A 239 -10.67 30.77 -9.85
C ARG A 239 -11.18 30.93 -11.29
N ASP A 240 -10.33 30.67 -12.24
CA ASP A 240 -10.65 30.58 -13.66
C ASP A 240 -10.62 29.15 -14.19
N GLU A 241 -10.86 28.97 -15.48
CA GLU A 241 -10.95 27.70 -16.17
C GLU A 241 -9.59 27.11 -16.57
N MET A 242 -8.50 27.46 -15.90
CA MET A 242 -7.19 26.89 -16.22
C MET A 242 -7.12 25.43 -15.85
#